data_db63424418772bbd3c313547a448e974
#
_entry.id   db63424418772bbd3c313547a448e974
#
_cell.length_a   1.000
_cell.length_b   1.000
_cell.length_c   1.000
_cell.angle_alpha   90.00
_cell.angle_beta   90.00
_cell.angle_gamma   90.00
#
_symmetry.space_group_name_H-M   'P 1'
#
loop_
_entity.id
_entity.type
_entity.pdbx_description
1 polymer ?
#
loop_
_entity_poly.entity_id
_entity_poly.type
_entity_poly.pdbx_seq_one_letter_code
_entity_poly.pdbx_strand_id
1 'polypeptide(L)'
;RAVSLCLACICLLVTATVYPASAATGSSSMSSLQNKLNKLSQSIKLHEQELNNAKKKEAAAKALESELKERVSVIQDQISVLSGQIASVQNSIGQKEQEISAKETEIAEKETEIEEKELEIQDQWSDFKKHMAAMQELRDGGSVAMLSAVNDLYELLTFNEVMQDISVKDTEIMDNMKTAKAGLEADKTALESDRAELVSQKADLQSQKKELDSQNSQMQS
;
A
#
# COMPACT_ATOMS: atom_id res chain seq x y z
N ARG A 1 19.30 -37.58 37.02
CA ARG A 1 20.36 -38.54 37.50
C ARG A 1 20.79 -38.26 38.96
N ALA A 2 20.23 -37.25 39.66
CA ALA A 2 20.61 -36.90 41.02
C ALA A 2 19.63 -37.43 42.12
N VAL A 3 18.49 -38.00 41.78
CA VAL A 3 17.49 -38.44 42.74
C VAL A 3 17.65 -39.96 43.09
N SER A 4 18.45 -40.69 42.32
CA SER A 4 18.65 -42.12 42.51
C SER A 4 19.71 -42.49 43.57
N LEU A 5 20.50 -41.47 44.04
CA LEU A 5 21.59 -41.72 45.00
C LEU A 5 21.20 -41.53 46.46
N CYS A 6 20.07 -40.93 46.77
CA CYS A 6 19.63 -40.73 48.16
C CYS A 6 18.85 -41.93 48.76
N LEU A 7 18.36 -42.88 47.93
CA LEU A 7 17.63 -44.03 48.44
C LEU A 7 18.54 -45.19 48.89
N ALA A 8 19.81 -45.17 48.52
CA ALA A 8 20.78 -46.22 48.88
C ALA A 8 21.46 -46.04 50.25
N CYS A 9 21.42 -44.86 50.83
CA CYS A 9 22.07 -44.58 52.11
C CYS A 9 21.23 -44.84 53.36
N ILE A 10 19.93 -45.15 53.22
CA ILE A 10 19.05 -45.37 54.38
C ILE A 10 18.96 -46.85 54.76
N CYS A 11 19.44 -47.78 53.90
CA CYS A 11 19.34 -49.21 54.17
C CYS A 11 20.51 -49.88 54.91
N LEU A 12 21.54 -49.11 55.31
CA LEU A 12 22.82 -49.72 55.80
C LEU A 12 23.16 -49.38 57.24
N LEU A 13 22.19 -49.06 58.11
CA LEU A 13 22.41 -48.84 59.56
C LEU A 13 21.42 -49.57 60.46
N VAL A 14 21.10 -50.84 60.12
CA VAL A 14 20.47 -51.71 61.06
C VAL A 14 21.21 -53.05 61.03
N THR A 15 22.42 -53.11 61.59
CA THR A 15 22.97 -54.37 62.04
C THR A 15 23.55 -54.19 63.43
N ALA A 16 22.93 -54.85 64.36
CA ALA A 16 23.45 -55.50 65.54
C ALA A 16 24.03 -54.66 66.68
N THR A 17 23.32 -54.51 67.74
CA THR A 17 23.86 -54.95 69.03
C THR A 17 22.74 -55.67 69.78
N VAL A 18 22.86 -56.98 69.83
CA VAL A 18 22.14 -57.82 70.78
C VAL A 18 22.86 -57.68 72.15
N TYR A 19 22.21 -57.08 73.14
CA TYR A 19 22.52 -57.20 74.54
C TYR A 19 21.28 -57.76 75.26
N PRO A 20 21.45 -58.81 76.07
CA PRO A 20 20.32 -59.27 76.88
C PRO A 20 20.28 -58.50 78.17
N ALA A 21 19.20 -57.88 78.47
CA ALA A 21 18.96 -57.51 79.86
C ALA A 21 17.54 -57.03 80.14
N SER A 22 17.01 -57.59 81.19
CA SER A 22 16.01 -57.12 82.15
C SER A 22 14.66 -56.61 81.60
N ALA A 23 13.72 -57.49 81.70
CA ALA A 23 12.33 -57.24 81.71
C ALA A 23 11.95 -56.35 82.91
N ALA A 24 11.82 -55.04 82.75
CA ALA A 24 11.04 -54.17 83.65
C ALA A 24 10.82 -52.72 83.15
N THR A 25 11.25 -52.39 81.93
CA THR A 25 11.05 -51.03 81.41
C THR A 25 10.48 -51.02 79.97
N GLY A 26 9.88 -52.13 79.51
CA GLY A 26 9.49 -52.29 78.11
C GLY A 26 8.20 -51.56 77.69
N SER A 27 7.34 -51.16 78.62
CA SER A 27 6.05 -50.56 78.23
C SER A 27 6.13 -49.08 77.79
N SER A 28 6.95 -48.32 78.49
CA SER A 28 7.09 -46.88 78.14
C SER A 28 7.98 -46.66 76.90
N SER A 29 8.96 -47.52 76.66
CA SER A 29 9.80 -47.49 75.45
C SER A 29 9.02 -47.90 74.23
N MET A 30 8.16 -48.94 74.34
CA MET A 30 7.34 -49.40 73.25
C MET A 30 6.29 -48.39 72.80
N SER A 31 5.62 -47.73 73.75
CA SER A 31 4.67 -46.60 73.41
C SER A 31 5.34 -45.42 72.81
N SER A 32 6.57 -45.06 73.20
CA SER A 32 7.38 -44.03 72.62
C SER A 32 7.78 -44.32 71.16
N LEU A 33 8.19 -45.57 70.92
CA LEU A 33 8.49 -46.08 69.54
C LEU A 33 7.24 -46.11 68.68
N GLN A 34 6.09 -46.54 69.15
CA GLN A 34 4.81 -46.53 68.49
C GLN A 34 4.38 -45.11 68.11
N ASN A 35 4.56 -44.15 69.02
CA ASN A 35 4.28 -42.73 68.71
C ASN A 35 5.22 -42.13 67.67
N LYS A 36 6.51 -42.50 67.68
CA LYS A 36 7.47 -42.12 66.64
C LYS A 36 7.10 -42.68 65.28
N LEU A 37 6.71 -43.95 65.20
CA LEU A 37 6.24 -44.68 64.03
C LEU A 37 4.99 -43.97 63.45
N ASN A 38 4.02 -43.67 64.28
CA ASN A 38 2.80 -42.95 63.88
C ASN A 38 3.11 -41.59 63.32
N LYS A 39 3.99 -40.80 63.96
CA LYS A 39 4.45 -39.51 63.45
C LYS A 39 5.18 -39.60 62.12
N LEU A 40 6.06 -40.59 61.99
CA LEU A 40 6.77 -40.84 60.74
C LEU A 40 5.80 -41.29 59.63
N SER A 41 4.83 -42.13 59.92
CA SER A 41 3.79 -42.50 58.94
C SER A 41 2.93 -41.31 58.49
N GLN A 42 2.60 -40.42 59.40
CA GLN A 42 1.88 -39.21 59.06
C GLN A 42 2.74 -38.27 58.22
N SER A 43 4.05 -38.11 58.54
CA SER A 43 4.99 -37.34 57.75
C SER A 43 5.16 -37.88 56.33
N ILE A 44 5.27 -39.21 56.19
CA ILE A 44 5.34 -39.89 54.89
C ILE A 44 4.09 -39.57 54.06
N LYS A 45 2.90 -39.71 54.64
CA LYS A 45 1.63 -39.39 53.93
C LYS A 45 1.57 -37.92 53.50
N LEU A 46 2.03 -36.97 54.32
CA LEU A 46 2.09 -35.55 53.95
C LEU A 46 3.05 -35.34 52.80
N HIS A 47 4.23 -35.90 52.86
CA HIS A 47 5.22 -35.78 51.76
C HIS A 47 4.77 -36.48 50.48
N GLU A 48 4.06 -37.60 50.56
CA GLU A 48 3.43 -38.23 49.39
C GLU A 48 2.36 -37.31 48.76
N GLN A 49 1.55 -36.64 49.59
CA GLN A 49 0.57 -35.68 49.09
C GLN A 49 1.25 -34.47 48.46
N GLU A 50 2.30 -33.93 49.09
CA GLU A 50 3.09 -32.83 48.52
C GLU A 50 3.77 -33.22 47.21
N LEU A 51 4.32 -34.44 47.14
CA LEU A 51 4.91 -34.97 45.92
C LEU A 51 3.89 -35.10 44.77
N ASN A 52 2.70 -35.59 45.08
CA ASN A 52 1.62 -35.73 44.10
C ASN A 52 1.13 -34.33 43.64
N ASN A 53 1.04 -33.37 44.53
CA ASN A 53 0.68 -32.00 44.18
C ASN A 53 1.78 -31.33 43.33
N ALA A 54 3.05 -31.54 43.67
CA ALA A 54 4.19 -31.08 42.86
C ALA A 54 4.19 -31.67 41.44
N LYS A 55 3.94 -33.00 41.33
CA LYS A 55 3.80 -33.66 40.03
C LYS A 55 2.64 -33.12 39.20
N LYS A 56 1.49 -32.83 39.79
CA LYS A 56 0.36 -32.20 39.12
C LYS A 56 0.70 -30.77 38.63
N LYS A 57 1.38 -29.98 39.45
CA LYS A 57 1.82 -28.66 39.08
C LYS A 57 2.86 -28.71 37.94
N GLU A 58 3.78 -29.66 37.98
CA GLU A 58 4.77 -29.86 36.89
C GLU A 58 4.08 -30.26 35.57
N ALA A 59 3.11 -31.16 35.63
CA ALA A 59 2.33 -31.55 34.44
C ALA A 59 1.53 -30.36 33.86
N ALA A 60 0.91 -29.55 34.73
CA ALA A 60 0.19 -28.34 34.30
C ALA A 60 1.14 -27.29 33.72
N ALA A 61 2.33 -27.10 34.29
CA ALA A 61 3.35 -26.21 33.76
C ALA A 61 3.87 -26.64 32.38
N LYS A 62 4.09 -27.95 32.19
CA LYS A 62 4.49 -28.49 30.87
C LYS A 62 3.38 -28.35 29.83
N ALA A 63 2.13 -28.49 30.18
CA ALA A 63 1.00 -28.28 29.29
C ALA A 63 0.90 -26.81 28.87
N LEU A 64 1.04 -25.90 29.84
CA LEU A 64 1.07 -24.46 29.56
C LEU A 64 2.27 -24.05 28.67
N GLU A 65 3.44 -24.63 28.93
CA GLU A 65 4.64 -24.40 28.09
C GLU A 65 4.40 -24.85 26.63
N SER A 66 3.74 -25.99 26.44
CA SER A 66 3.39 -26.50 25.12
C SER A 66 2.40 -25.57 24.41
N GLU A 67 1.36 -25.13 25.12
CA GLU A 67 0.38 -24.14 24.58
C GLU A 67 1.03 -22.84 24.20
N LEU A 68 1.91 -22.33 25.06
CA LEU A 68 2.65 -21.07 24.75
C LEU A 68 3.56 -21.22 23.52
N LYS A 69 4.24 -22.35 23.37
CA LYS A 69 5.07 -22.64 22.18
C LYS A 69 4.23 -22.66 20.91
N GLU A 70 3.06 -23.28 20.96
CA GLU A 70 2.13 -23.31 19.83
C GLU A 70 1.63 -21.91 19.48
N ARG A 71 1.23 -21.11 20.47
CA ARG A 71 0.81 -19.72 20.27
C ARG A 71 1.93 -18.86 19.67
N VAL A 72 3.15 -19.01 20.15
CA VAL A 72 4.32 -18.29 19.60
C VAL A 72 4.55 -18.68 18.13
N SER A 73 4.43 -19.96 17.79
CA SER A 73 4.55 -20.41 16.38
C SER A 73 3.48 -19.79 15.51
N VAL A 74 2.20 -19.80 15.95
CA VAL A 74 1.10 -19.17 15.19
C VAL A 74 1.32 -17.66 15.00
N ILE A 75 1.77 -16.97 16.04
CA ILE A 75 2.07 -15.52 15.94
C ILE A 75 3.23 -15.28 14.96
N GLN A 76 4.28 -16.09 14.98
CA GLN A 76 5.39 -15.98 14.04
C GLN A 76 4.94 -16.19 12.59
N ASP A 77 4.07 -17.15 12.34
CA ASP A 77 3.48 -17.38 11.01
C ASP A 77 2.62 -16.19 10.57
N GLN A 78 1.81 -15.63 11.46
CA GLN A 78 1.01 -14.43 11.18
C GLN A 78 1.89 -13.21 10.86
N ILE A 79 2.97 -12.98 11.61
CA ILE A 79 3.93 -11.92 11.33
C ILE A 79 4.58 -12.12 9.96
N SER A 80 4.94 -13.34 9.59
CA SER A 80 5.53 -13.63 8.28
C SER A 80 4.56 -13.31 7.13
N VAL A 81 3.30 -13.73 7.25
CA VAL A 81 2.25 -13.43 6.27
C VAL A 81 2.02 -11.92 6.15
N LEU A 82 1.90 -11.22 7.28
CA LEU A 82 1.68 -9.78 7.31
C LEU A 82 2.87 -9.01 6.71
N SER A 83 4.08 -9.43 7.00
CA SER A 83 5.31 -8.88 6.39
C SER A 83 5.31 -9.03 4.86
N GLY A 84 4.88 -10.20 4.36
CA GLY A 84 4.72 -10.42 2.92
C GLY A 84 3.65 -9.52 2.28
N GLN A 85 2.53 -9.32 2.96
CA GLN A 85 1.48 -8.40 2.51
C GLN A 85 1.97 -6.95 2.47
N ILE A 86 2.66 -6.51 3.51
CA ILE A 86 3.27 -5.17 3.57
C ILE A 86 4.25 -4.97 2.42
N ALA A 87 5.14 -5.91 2.15
CA ALA A 87 6.07 -5.82 1.03
C ALA A 87 5.35 -5.74 -0.32
N SER A 88 4.26 -6.49 -0.51
CA SER A 88 3.43 -6.42 -1.72
C SER A 88 2.76 -5.06 -1.88
N VAL A 89 2.19 -4.51 -0.80
CA VAL A 89 1.57 -3.18 -0.81
C VAL A 89 2.61 -2.09 -1.09
N GLN A 90 3.81 -2.17 -0.49
CA GLN A 90 4.91 -1.24 -0.76
C GLN A 90 5.32 -1.24 -2.23
N ASN A 91 5.43 -2.42 -2.85
CA ASN A 91 5.72 -2.52 -4.28
C ASN A 91 4.61 -1.90 -5.13
N SER A 92 3.34 -2.15 -4.79
CA SER A 92 2.20 -1.55 -5.49
C SER A 92 2.17 -0.03 -5.34
N ILE A 93 2.50 0.51 -4.17
CA ILE A 93 2.66 1.94 -3.93
C ILE A 93 3.76 2.51 -4.84
N GLY A 94 4.93 1.85 -4.92
CA GLY A 94 6.02 2.29 -5.77
C GLY A 94 5.67 2.30 -7.26
N GLN A 95 4.92 1.32 -7.74
CA GLN A 95 4.40 1.30 -9.11
C GLN A 95 3.42 2.46 -9.37
N LYS A 96 2.47 2.68 -8.46
CA LYS A 96 1.52 3.80 -8.57
C LYS A 96 2.20 5.17 -8.52
N GLU A 97 3.26 5.34 -7.75
CA GLU A 97 4.06 6.57 -7.75
C GLU A 97 4.70 6.84 -9.11
N GLN A 98 5.22 5.79 -9.75
CA GLN A 98 5.79 5.90 -11.10
C GLN A 98 4.72 6.23 -12.15
N GLU A 99 3.56 5.57 -12.08
CA GLU A 99 2.41 5.85 -12.97
C GLU A 99 1.92 7.30 -12.80
N ILE A 100 1.79 7.77 -11.58
CA ILE A 100 1.42 9.17 -11.27
C ILE A 100 2.45 10.14 -11.85
N SER A 101 3.75 9.88 -11.68
CA SER A 101 4.82 10.75 -12.20
C SER A 101 4.82 10.78 -13.73
N ALA A 102 4.59 9.64 -14.39
CA ALA A 102 4.44 9.58 -15.86
C ALA A 102 3.22 10.37 -16.33
N LYS A 103 2.09 10.25 -15.63
CA LYS A 103 0.86 10.98 -15.94
C LYS A 103 1.01 12.49 -15.74
N GLU A 104 1.75 12.93 -14.71
CA GLU A 104 2.09 14.33 -14.50
C GLU A 104 2.90 14.90 -15.66
N THR A 105 3.87 14.14 -16.16
CA THR A 105 4.68 14.53 -17.34
C THR A 105 3.82 14.63 -18.59
N GLU A 106 2.97 13.63 -18.85
CA GLU A 106 2.02 13.63 -19.97
C GLU A 106 1.07 14.83 -19.93
N ILE A 107 0.56 15.18 -18.75
CA ILE A 107 -0.29 16.35 -18.55
C ILE A 107 0.48 17.63 -18.89
N ALA A 108 1.73 17.78 -18.42
CA ALA A 108 2.55 18.96 -18.70
C ALA A 108 2.88 19.11 -20.20
N GLU A 109 3.14 18.00 -20.88
CA GLU A 109 3.34 17.99 -22.33
C GLU A 109 2.06 18.42 -23.08
N LYS A 110 0.90 17.88 -22.72
CA LYS A 110 -0.39 18.27 -23.29
C LYS A 110 -0.74 19.73 -23.04
N GLU A 111 -0.42 20.27 -21.86
CA GLU A 111 -0.59 21.69 -21.55
C GLU A 111 0.22 22.55 -22.52
N THR A 112 1.47 22.20 -22.76
CA THR A 112 2.35 22.89 -23.71
C THR A 112 1.82 22.81 -25.14
N GLU A 113 1.38 21.62 -25.58
CA GLU A 113 0.79 21.46 -26.91
C GLU A 113 -0.50 22.27 -27.09
N ILE A 114 -1.32 22.37 -26.06
CA ILE A 114 -2.54 23.19 -26.07
C ILE A 114 -2.18 24.66 -26.21
N GLU A 115 -1.18 25.16 -25.46
CA GLU A 115 -0.70 26.53 -25.55
C GLU A 115 -0.17 26.88 -26.98
N GLU A 116 0.62 25.96 -27.54
CA GLU A 116 1.15 26.12 -28.91
C GLU A 116 0.01 26.16 -29.94
N LYS A 117 -0.97 25.27 -29.85
CA LYS A 117 -2.15 25.29 -30.75
C LYS A 117 -3.00 26.54 -30.58
N GLU A 118 -3.15 27.04 -29.36
CA GLU A 118 -3.85 28.35 -29.12
C GLU A 118 -3.18 29.49 -29.82
N LEU A 119 -1.86 29.60 -29.72
CA LEU A 119 -1.08 30.62 -30.37
C LEU A 119 -1.16 30.51 -31.91
N GLU A 120 -1.04 29.29 -32.44
CA GLU A 120 -1.17 29.05 -33.89
C GLU A 120 -2.55 29.48 -34.43
N ILE A 121 -3.63 29.09 -33.72
CA ILE A 121 -5.00 29.52 -34.11
C ILE A 121 -5.15 31.02 -34.02
N GLN A 122 -4.56 31.67 -33.02
CA GLN A 122 -4.59 33.13 -32.87
C GLN A 122 -3.86 33.84 -34.01
N ASP A 123 -2.71 33.33 -34.40
CA ASP A 123 -1.92 33.87 -35.53
C ASP A 123 -2.67 33.70 -36.87
N GLN A 124 -3.19 32.48 -37.13
CA GLN A 124 -4.01 32.22 -38.31
C GLN A 124 -5.23 33.12 -38.36
N TRP A 125 -5.89 33.38 -37.23
CA TRP A 125 -7.02 34.30 -37.14
C TRP A 125 -6.61 35.73 -37.41
N SER A 126 -5.45 36.15 -36.92
CA SER A 126 -4.89 37.51 -37.20
C SER A 126 -4.62 37.69 -38.68
N ASP A 127 -3.99 36.70 -39.32
CA ASP A 127 -3.66 36.78 -40.74
C ASP A 127 -4.91 36.69 -41.63
N PHE A 128 -5.89 35.86 -41.25
CA PHE A 128 -7.19 35.81 -41.91
C PHE A 128 -7.91 37.16 -41.85
N LYS A 129 -7.91 37.86 -40.68
CA LYS A 129 -8.49 39.22 -40.55
C LYS A 129 -7.80 40.24 -41.46
N LYS A 130 -6.45 40.21 -41.53
CA LYS A 130 -5.70 41.08 -42.42
C LYS A 130 -6.06 40.85 -43.89
N HIS A 131 -6.16 39.56 -44.26
CA HIS A 131 -6.55 39.14 -45.59
C HIS A 131 -7.96 39.63 -45.92
N MET A 132 -8.93 39.41 -45.03
CA MET A 132 -10.31 39.85 -45.21
C MET A 132 -10.44 41.40 -45.30
N ALA A 133 -9.64 42.14 -44.50
CA ALA A 133 -9.60 43.61 -44.58
C ALA A 133 -9.08 44.09 -45.94
N ALA A 134 -8.01 43.47 -46.45
CA ALA A 134 -7.48 43.79 -47.79
C ALA A 134 -8.49 43.46 -48.91
N MET A 135 -9.20 42.34 -48.80
CA MET A 135 -10.27 41.94 -49.74
C MET A 135 -11.44 42.91 -49.71
N GLN A 136 -11.83 43.39 -48.51
CA GLN A 136 -12.89 44.41 -48.36
C GLN A 136 -12.48 45.72 -49.05
N GLU A 137 -11.23 46.20 -48.82
CA GLU A 137 -10.70 47.39 -49.49
C GLU A 137 -10.70 47.26 -51.00
N LEU A 138 -10.31 46.08 -51.48
CA LEU A 138 -10.36 45.75 -52.93
C LEU A 138 -11.79 45.79 -53.49
N ARG A 139 -12.79 45.31 -52.72
CA ARG A 139 -14.20 45.30 -53.14
C ARG A 139 -14.82 46.68 -53.12
N ASP A 140 -14.52 47.49 -52.08
CA ASP A 140 -15.23 48.77 -51.87
C ASP A 140 -14.67 49.91 -52.76
N GLY A 141 -13.43 49.85 -53.21
CA GLY A 141 -12.84 50.88 -54.08
C GLY A 141 -11.98 50.30 -55.19
N GLY A 142 -11.32 49.19 -54.97
CA GLY A 142 -10.33 48.62 -55.87
C GLY A 142 -10.93 47.84 -57.04
N SER A 143 -12.07 47.19 -56.86
CA SER A 143 -12.70 46.40 -57.94
C SER A 143 -13.17 47.28 -59.12
N VAL A 144 -13.69 48.46 -58.84
CA VAL A 144 -14.06 49.41 -59.91
C VAL A 144 -12.81 50.00 -60.58
N ALA A 145 -11.76 50.32 -59.80
CA ALA A 145 -10.50 50.76 -60.33
C ALA A 145 -9.81 49.66 -61.14
N MET A 146 -9.80 48.45 -60.69
CA MET A 146 -9.26 47.29 -61.42
C MET A 146 -10.05 47.00 -62.70
N LEU A 147 -11.40 46.99 -62.63
CA LEU A 147 -12.24 46.78 -63.80
C LEU A 147 -12.03 47.91 -64.84
N SER A 148 -11.71 49.15 -64.41
CA SER A 148 -11.38 50.25 -65.32
C SER A 148 -9.98 50.11 -65.91
N ALA A 149 -9.10 49.35 -65.33
CA ALA A 149 -7.74 49.08 -65.79
C ALA A 149 -7.64 47.86 -66.69
N VAL A 150 -8.68 47.04 -66.77
CA VAL A 150 -8.79 45.82 -67.60
C VAL A 150 -8.94 46.29 -69.10
N ASN A 151 -8.00 45.90 -69.96
CA ASN A 151 -7.97 46.32 -71.33
C ASN A 151 -8.64 45.32 -72.29
N ASP A 152 -8.86 44.07 -71.87
CA ASP A 152 -9.51 43.06 -72.68
C ASP A 152 -10.32 42.03 -71.84
N LEU A 153 -11.12 41.19 -72.55
CA LEU A 153 -11.97 40.18 -71.95
C LEU A 153 -11.15 39.09 -71.21
N TYR A 154 -9.93 38.82 -71.66
CA TYR A 154 -9.09 37.79 -71.07
C TYR A 154 -8.62 38.21 -69.66
N GLU A 155 -8.15 39.46 -69.49
CA GLU A 155 -7.78 40.02 -68.20
C GLU A 155 -8.98 40.04 -67.22
N LEU A 156 -10.19 40.34 -67.72
CA LEU A 156 -11.41 40.26 -66.91
C LEU A 156 -11.72 38.85 -66.44
N LEU A 157 -11.62 37.85 -67.31
CA LEU A 157 -11.83 36.46 -66.95
C LEU A 157 -10.79 35.96 -65.96
N THR A 158 -9.52 36.28 -66.16
CA THR A 158 -8.43 35.94 -65.24
C THR A 158 -8.64 36.58 -63.86
N PHE A 159 -9.08 37.86 -63.77
CA PHE A 159 -9.42 38.48 -62.54
C PHE A 159 -10.59 37.77 -61.79
N ASN A 160 -11.64 37.41 -62.53
CA ASN A 160 -12.75 36.67 -61.95
C ASN A 160 -12.32 35.26 -61.43
N GLU A 161 -11.45 34.56 -62.16
CA GLU A 161 -10.89 33.30 -61.71
C GLU A 161 -10.05 33.44 -60.48
N VAL A 162 -9.17 34.41 -60.38
CA VAL A 162 -8.38 34.73 -59.17
C VAL A 162 -9.27 35.06 -57.99
N MET A 163 -10.32 35.88 -58.20
CA MET A 163 -11.25 36.20 -57.12
C MET A 163 -12.04 34.98 -56.63
N GLN A 164 -12.37 34.07 -57.52
CA GLN A 164 -13.03 32.82 -57.17
C GLN A 164 -12.07 31.90 -56.38
N ASP A 165 -10.83 31.74 -56.81
CA ASP A 165 -9.80 30.98 -56.10
C ASP A 165 -9.52 31.52 -54.72
N ILE A 166 -9.46 32.85 -54.56
CA ILE A 166 -9.32 33.49 -53.25
C ILE A 166 -10.52 33.15 -52.35
N SER A 167 -11.74 33.23 -52.86
CA SER A 167 -12.95 32.90 -52.06
C SER A 167 -12.97 31.44 -51.61
N VAL A 168 -12.52 30.52 -52.47
CA VAL A 168 -12.38 29.11 -52.13
C VAL A 168 -11.35 28.92 -51.02
N LYS A 169 -10.20 29.57 -51.15
CA LYS A 169 -9.12 29.56 -50.17
C LYS A 169 -9.56 30.13 -48.81
N ASP A 170 -10.28 31.24 -48.80
CA ASP A 170 -10.83 31.84 -47.59
C ASP A 170 -11.79 30.88 -46.86
N THR A 171 -12.64 30.17 -47.62
CA THR A 171 -13.53 29.16 -47.05
C THR A 171 -12.74 28.00 -46.46
N GLU A 172 -11.71 27.50 -47.13
CA GLU A 172 -10.81 26.46 -46.66
C GLU A 172 -10.11 26.86 -45.35
N ILE A 173 -9.57 28.07 -45.28
CA ILE A 173 -8.93 28.65 -44.07
C ILE A 173 -9.94 28.67 -42.91
N MET A 174 -11.15 29.18 -43.15
CA MET A 174 -12.21 29.24 -42.14
C MET A 174 -12.59 27.85 -41.60
N ASP A 175 -12.74 26.86 -42.49
CA ASP A 175 -13.09 25.49 -42.11
C ASP A 175 -11.95 24.80 -41.34
N ASN A 176 -10.68 25.04 -41.76
CA ASN A 176 -9.51 24.55 -41.03
C ASN A 176 -9.42 25.14 -39.63
N MET A 177 -9.60 26.45 -39.47
CA MET A 177 -9.60 27.14 -38.19
C MET A 177 -10.76 26.62 -37.27
N LYS A 178 -11.95 26.42 -37.84
CA LYS A 178 -13.08 25.85 -37.09
C LYS A 178 -12.77 24.46 -36.59
N THR A 179 -12.16 23.64 -37.43
CA THR A 179 -11.75 22.26 -37.07
C THR A 179 -10.64 22.28 -36.01
N ALA A 180 -9.65 23.16 -36.18
CA ALA A 180 -8.56 23.32 -35.21
C ALA A 180 -9.10 23.78 -33.84
N LYS A 181 -10.04 24.73 -33.82
CA LYS A 181 -10.69 25.18 -32.58
C LYS A 181 -11.50 24.08 -31.92
N ALA A 182 -12.24 23.30 -32.68
CA ALA A 182 -13.00 22.15 -32.14
C ALA A 182 -12.06 21.07 -31.56
N GLY A 183 -10.92 20.81 -32.23
CA GLY A 183 -9.88 19.93 -31.71
C GLY A 183 -9.29 20.43 -30.41
N LEU A 184 -8.96 21.72 -30.33
CA LEU A 184 -8.44 22.35 -29.11
C LEU A 184 -9.39 22.26 -27.93
N GLU A 185 -10.69 22.46 -28.12
CA GLU A 185 -11.68 22.30 -27.06
C GLU A 185 -11.82 20.84 -26.60
N ALA A 186 -11.67 19.89 -27.52
CA ALA A 186 -11.62 18.47 -27.16
C ALA A 186 -10.36 18.13 -26.35
N ASP A 187 -9.20 18.64 -26.76
CA ASP A 187 -7.92 18.45 -26.02
C ASP A 187 -7.99 19.05 -24.61
N LYS A 188 -8.57 20.24 -24.45
CA LYS A 188 -8.81 20.85 -23.12
C LYS A 188 -9.72 20.01 -22.24
N THR A 189 -10.81 19.48 -22.80
CA THR A 189 -11.72 18.61 -22.07
C THR A 189 -11.03 17.31 -21.65
N ALA A 190 -10.21 16.72 -22.50
CA ALA A 190 -9.42 15.54 -22.19
C ALA A 190 -8.40 15.84 -21.07
N LEU A 191 -7.72 16.99 -21.13
CA LEU A 191 -6.78 17.42 -20.12
C LEU A 191 -7.46 17.61 -18.74
N GLU A 192 -8.65 18.20 -18.69
CA GLU A 192 -9.42 18.32 -17.45
C GLU A 192 -9.79 16.96 -16.86
N SER A 193 -10.16 16.00 -17.71
CA SER A 193 -10.43 14.62 -17.30
C SER A 193 -9.16 13.94 -16.74
N ASP A 194 -8.02 14.09 -17.42
CA ASP A 194 -6.74 13.55 -16.99
C ASP A 194 -6.31 14.13 -15.62
N ARG A 195 -6.49 15.43 -15.43
CA ARG A 195 -6.22 16.10 -14.13
C ARG A 195 -7.12 15.57 -13.01
N ALA A 196 -8.41 15.37 -13.29
CA ALA A 196 -9.34 14.83 -12.31
C ALA A 196 -8.98 13.38 -11.94
N GLU A 197 -8.60 12.56 -12.90
CA GLU A 197 -8.11 11.20 -12.68
C GLU A 197 -6.84 11.20 -11.82
N LEU A 198 -5.88 12.07 -12.13
CA LEU A 198 -4.63 12.21 -11.36
C LEU A 198 -4.91 12.58 -9.89
N VAL A 199 -5.83 13.49 -9.64
CA VAL A 199 -6.24 13.86 -8.27
C VAL A 199 -6.81 12.65 -7.52
N SER A 200 -7.66 11.84 -8.18
CA SER A 200 -8.21 10.62 -7.62
C SER A 200 -7.11 9.60 -7.31
N GLN A 201 -6.20 9.37 -8.24
CA GLN A 201 -5.06 8.43 -8.05
C GLN A 201 -4.16 8.85 -6.88
N LYS A 202 -3.88 10.14 -6.74
CA LYS A 202 -3.11 10.69 -5.60
C LYS A 202 -3.83 10.49 -4.26
N ALA A 203 -5.14 10.67 -4.23
CA ALA A 203 -5.94 10.45 -3.02
C ALA A 203 -5.95 8.95 -2.61
N ASP A 204 -6.11 8.06 -3.58
CA ASP A 204 -6.04 6.61 -3.36
C ASP A 204 -4.67 6.17 -2.86
N LEU A 205 -3.60 6.69 -3.46
CA LEU A 205 -2.22 6.44 -3.01
C LEU A 205 -2.01 6.90 -1.57
N GLN A 206 -2.50 8.08 -1.21
CA GLN A 206 -2.39 8.60 0.15
C GLN A 206 -3.15 7.72 1.15
N SER A 207 -4.31 7.19 0.77
CA SER A 207 -5.08 6.25 1.59
C SER A 207 -4.32 4.94 1.81
N GLN A 208 -3.72 4.39 0.75
CA GLN A 208 -2.91 3.17 0.83
C GLN A 208 -1.67 3.34 1.72
N LYS A 209 -1.00 4.52 1.64
CA LYS A 209 0.13 4.84 2.53
C LYS A 209 -0.28 4.89 3.99
N LYS A 210 -1.41 5.50 4.32
CA LYS A 210 -1.94 5.54 5.69
C LYS A 210 -2.30 4.15 6.22
N GLU A 211 -2.90 3.32 5.38
CA GLU A 211 -3.22 1.94 5.73
C GLU A 211 -1.94 1.13 6.01
N LEU A 212 -0.92 1.29 5.16
CA LEU A 212 0.39 0.66 5.35
C LEU A 212 1.05 1.08 6.68
N ASP A 213 1.00 2.37 7.02
CA ASP A 213 1.54 2.89 8.27
C ASP A 213 0.80 2.30 9.49
N SER A 214 -0.52 2.15 9.37
CA SER A 214 -1.35 1.51 10.40
C SER A 214 -0.96 0.03 10.59
N GLN A 215 -0.81 -0.71 9.51
CA GLN A 215 -0.39 -2.12 9.55
C GLN A 215 1.02 -2.30 10.14
N ASN A 216 1.96 -1.43 9.76
CA ASN A 216 3.31 -1.42 10.33
C ASN A 216 3.29 -1.15 11.84
N SER A 217 2.44 -0.24 12.30
CA SER A 217 2.30 0.08 13.72
C SER A 217 1.70 -1.08 14.50
N GLN A 218 0.74 -1.80 13.93
CA GLN A 218 0.15 -3.00 14.54
C GLN A 218 1.15 -4.16 14.64
N MET A 219 2.08 -4.29 13.69
CA MET A 219 3.13 -5.31 13.76
C MET A 219 4.17 -5.03 14.85
N GLN A 220 4.37 -3.77 15.23
CA GLN A 220 5.35 -3.36 16.24
C GLN A 220 4.80 -3.39 17.68
N SER A 221 3.49 -3.49 17.86
CA SER A 221 2.81 -3.53 19.16
C SER A 221 2.61 -4.96 19.67
#